data_634fa3a2fa7c0b8190379e13ced423ac
#
_entry.id   634fa3a2fa7c0b8190379e13ced423ac
#
_cell.length_a   1.000
_cell.length_b   1.000
_cell.length_c   1.000
_cell.angle_alpha   90.00
_cell.angle_beta   90.00
_cell.angle_gamma   90.00
#
_symmetry.space_group_name_H-M   'P 1'
#
loop_
_entity.id
_entity.type
_entity.pdbx_description
1 polymer ?
#
loop_
_entity_poly.entity_id
_entity_poly.type
_entity_poly.pdbx_seq_one_letter_code
_entity_poly.pdbx_strand_id
1 'polypeptide(L)'
;MAHFAELDENNKVLRVIVFNNTEVNANGGDYSSEAEEFVKTRHSGHAWKQCSYNNNRRKQFPGKDYTYDSSKDIFIRPKPFNSWTLNDDNEWEAPVTKPTEEQRQYTEDGIVKQYVINWDNDNNRWIAWKDSNNPSYNADKYWDTGDNSWKDL
;
A
#
# COMPACT_ATOMS: atom_id res chain seq x y z
N MET A 1 -19.43 4.59 -13.85
CA MET A 1 -18.19 5.12 -14.49
C MET A 1 -17.07 4.12 -14.29
N ALA A 2 -16.33 3.80 -15.33
CA ALA A 2 -15.21 2.87 -15.30
C ALA A 2 -13.89 3.64 -15.07
N HIS A 3 -13.00 3.06 -14.27
CA HIS A 3 -11.71 3.66 -13.93
C HIS A 3 -10.59 2.86 -14.60
N PHE A 4 -9.61 3.56 -15.14
CA PHE A 4 -8.47 2.96 -15.81
C PHE A 4 -7.16 3.56 -15.31
N ALA A 5 -6.24 2.70 -14.91
CA ALA A 5 -4.88 3.07 -14.52
C ALA A 5 -3.97 3.09 -15.76
N GLU A 6 -3.27 4.19 -15.96
CA GLU A 6 -2.20 4.31 -16.95
C GLU A 6 -0.91 3.74 -16.38
N LEU A 7 -0.26 2.86 -17.12
CA LEU A 7 0.96 2.17 -16.70
C LEU A 7 2.15 2.63 -17.56
N ASP A 8 3.27 2.89 -16.91
CA ASP A 8 4.54 3.08 -17.60
C ASP A 8 5.11 1.76 -18.15
N GLU A 9 6.26 1.81 -18.76
CA GLU A 9 6.99 0.65 -19.31
C GLU A 9 7.40 -0.41 -18.28
N ASN A 10 7.41 -0.04 -16.98
CA ASN A 10 7.70 -0.92 -15.86
C ASN A 10 6.44 -1.37 -15.11
N ASN A 11 5.25 -1.19 -15.72
CA ASN A 11 3.94 -1.46 -15.10
C ASN A 11 3.64 -0.62 -13.84
N LYS A 12 4.31 0.52 -13.68
CA LYS A 12 4.03 1.44 -12.58
C LYS A 12 2.89 2.38 -12.96
N VAL A 13 1.95 2.58 -12.05
CA VAL A 13 0.79 3.44 -12.24
C VAL A 13 1.21 4.91 -12.24
N LEU A 14 0.94 5.59 -13.34
CA LEU A 14 1.18 7.03 -13.52
C LEU A 14 0.00 7.85 -12.98
N ARG A 15 -1.21 7.44 -13.33
CA ARG A 15 -2.47 8.07 -12.91
C ARG A 15 -3.66 7.14 -13.13
N VAL A 16 -4.81 7.53 -12.61
CA VAL A 16 -6.10 6.89 -12.89
C VAL A 16 -7.04 7.90 -13.51
N ILE A 17 -7.75 7.49 -14.55
CA ILE A 17 -8.76 8.31 -15.23
C ILE A 17 -10.12 7.61 -15.23
N VAL A 18 -11.15 8.35 -15.57
CA VAL A 18 -12.54 7.88 -15.58
C VAL A 18 -13.07 7.89 -17.01
N PHE A 19 -13.72 6.79 -17.40
CA PHE A 19 -14.43 6.66 -18.68
C PHE A 19 -15.92 6.44 -18.48
N ASN A 20 -16.67 6.82 -19.51
CA ASN A 20 -18.10 6.55 -19.55
C ASN A 20 -18.34 5.06 -19.79
N ASN A 21 -19.22 4.45 -18.99
CA ASN A 21 -19.58 3.03 -19.13
C ASN A 21 -20.15 2.69 -20.52
N THR A 22 -20.87 3.62 -21.15
CA THR A 22 -21.43 3.40 -22.49
C THR A 22 -20.31 3.17 -23.52
N GLU A 23 -19.23 3.96 -23.45
CA GLU A 23 -18.08 3.79 -24.35
C GLU A 23 -17.33 2.48 -24.07
N VAL A 24 -17.15 2.16 -22.79
CA VAL A 24 -16.50 0.90 -22.37
C VAL A 24 -17.30 -0.30 -22.85
N ASN A 25 -18.63 -0.30 -22.66
CA ASN A 25 -19.52 -1.38 -23.10
C ASN A 25 -19.53 -1.54 -24.62
N ALA A 26 -19.46 -0.43 -25.38
CA ALA A 26 -19.39 -0.47 -26.83
C ALA A 26 -18.05 -1.00 -27.37
N ASN A 27 -17.02 -1.09 -26.54
CA ASN A 27 -15.66 -1.52 -26.89
C ASN A 27 -15.21 -2.75 -26.09
N GLY A 28 -16.06 -3.74 -25.91
CA GLY A 28 -15.74 -5.03 -25.31
C GLY A 28 -16.22 -5.21 -23.86
N GLY A 29 -16.62 -4.14 -23.19
CA GLY A 29 -17.14 -4.18 -21.81
C GLY A 29 -16.07 -4.16 -20.73
N ASP A 30 -16.54 -4.25 -19.49
CA ASP A 30 -15.70 -4.15 -18.30
C ASP A 30 -14.60 -5.22 -18.25
N TYR A 31 -13.39 -4.78 -17.94
CA TYR A 31 -12.20 -5.63 -17.78
C TYR A 31 -11.76 -6.40 -19.03
N SER A 32 -12.29 -6.05 -20.21
CA SER A 32 -11.85 -6.63 -21.47
C SER A 32 -10.55 -6.01 -21.98
N SER A 33 -9.79 -6.79 -22.74
CA SER A 33 -8.59 -6.29 -23.45
C SER A 33 -8.96 -5.26 -24.51
N GLU A 34 -10.14 -5.39 -25.11
CA GLU A 34 -10.68 -4.47 -26.12
C GLU A 34 -10.97 -3.10 -25.51
N ALA A 35 -11.56 -3.04 -24.31
CA ALA A 35 -11.79 -1.80 -23.59
C ALA A 35 -10.47 -1.12 -23.18
N GLU A 36 -9.50 -1.89 -22.71
CA GLU A 36 -8.17 -1.38 -22.35
C GLU A 36 -7.43 -0.81 -23.58
N GLU A 37 -7.48 -1.50 -24.71
CA GLU A 37 -6.90 -1.01 -25.98
C GLU A 37 -7.67 0.21 -26.52
N PHE A 38 -8.99 0.24 -26.40
CA PHE A 38 -9.79 1.42 -26.75
C PHE A 38 -9.35 2.66 -25.96
N VAL A 39 -9.17 2.53 -24.64
CA VAL A 39 -8.68 3.63 -23.80
C VAL A 39 -7.30 4.09 -24.26
N LYS A 40 -6.40 3.17 -24.58
CA LYS A 40 -5.08 3.47 -25.13
C LYS A 40 -5.13 4.26 -26.43
N THR A 41 -6.09 3.98 -27.32
CA THR A 41 -6.24 4.74 -28.57
C THR A 41 -6.71 6.19 -28.36
N ARG A 42 -7.34 6.50 -27.23
CA ARG A 42 -7.81 7.84 -26.86
C ARG A 42 -6.77 8.64 -26.08
N HIS A 43 -5.77 7.97 -25.53
CA HIS A 43 -4.66 8.56 -24.79
C HIS A 43 -3.33 8.05 -25.34
N SER A 44 -2.27 8.80 -25.20
CA SER A 44 -0.97 8.47 -25.76
C SER A 44 -0.34 7.21 -25.16
N GLY A 45 0.05 6.28 -26.00
CA GLY A 45 1.18 5.36 -25.95
C GLY A 45 1.31 4.32 -24.85
N HIS A 46 0.87 4.57 -23.64
CA HIS A 46 1.07 3.67 -22.51
C HIS A 46 0.03 2.53 -22.46
N ALA A 47 0.31 1.50 -21.68
CA ALA A 47 -0.66 0.46 -21.36
C ALA A 47 -1.70 0.99 -20.36
N TRP A 48 -2.92 0.46 -20.45
CA TRP A 48 -4.02 0.82 -19.55
C TRP A 48 -4.63 -0.44 -18.95
N LYS A 49 -4.98 -0.37 -17.68
CA LYS A 49 -5.66 -1.45 -16.96
C LYS A 49 -6.87 -0.92 -16.21
N GLN A 50 -8.04 -1.52 -16.47
CA GLN A 50 -9.24 -1.15 -15.73
C GLN A 50 -9.07 -1.50 -14.25
N CYS A 51 -9.54 -0.63 -13.35
CA CYS A 51 -9.47 -0.82 -11.91
C CYS A 51 -10.81 -0.55 -11.24
N SER A 52 -11.01 -1.10 -10.05
CA SER A 52 -12.26 -0.98 -9.30
C SER A 52 -12.13 0.01 -8.16
N TYR A 53 -12.93 1.08 -8.18
CA TYR A 53 -13.01 2.05 -7.09
C TYR A 53 -13.42 1.40 -5.76
N ASN A 54 -14.21 0.31 -5.81
CA ASN A 54 -14.70 -0.41 -4.63
C ASN A 54 -13.77 -1.54 -4.17
N ASN A 55 -12.57 -1.66 -4.69
CA ASN A 55 -11.58 -2.70 -4.37
C ASN A 55 -12.07 -4.15 -4.59
N ASN A 56 -13.06 -4.38 -5.44
CA ASN A 56 -13.63 -5.70 -5.69
C ASN A 56 -13.02 -6.44 -6.90
N ARG A 57 -12.03 -5.83 -7.56
CA ARG A 57 -11.28 -6.39 -8.69
C ARG A 57 -9.82 -5.95 -8.62
N ARG A 58 -8.93 -6.85 -9.09
CA ARG A 58 -7.48 -6.59 -9.15
C ARG A 58 -6.90 -6.12 -7.81
N LYS A 59 -7.39 -6.76 -6.72
CA LYS A 59 -7.01 -6.60 -5.31
C LYS A 59 -7.42 -5.26 -4.70
N GLN A 60 -7.07 -4.14 -5.33
CA GLN A 60 -7.33 -2.81 -4.76
C GLN A 60 -7.35 -1.71 -5.83
N PHE A 61 -7.98 -0.59 -5.48
CA PHE A 61 -7.93 0.61 -6.31
C PHE A 61 -6.52 1.22 -6.27
N PRO A 62 -5.85 1.37 -7.41
CA PRO A 62 -4.49 1.85 -7.43
C PRO A 62 -4.40 3.36 -7.32
N GLY A 63 -3.32 3.82 -6.70
CA GLY A 63 -2.86 5.21 -6.80
C GLY A 63 -1.59 5.31 -7.65
N LYS A 64 -1.09 6.55 -7.77
CA LYS A 64 0.22 6.78 -8.39
C LYS A 64 1.31 5.96 -7.68
N ASP A 65 2.28 5.48 -8.44
CA ASP A 65 3.41 4.66 -7.99
C ASP A 65 3.07 3.22 -7.56
N TYR A 66 1.79 2.80 -7.59
CA TYR A 66 1.45 1.39 -7.49
C TYR A 66 2.04 0.62 -8.67
N THR A 67 2.27 -0.67 -8.51
CA THR A 67 2.75 -1.56 -9.57
C THR A 67 1.64 -2.53 -9.95
N TYR A 68 1.44 -2.74 -11.25
CA TYR A 68 0.55 -3.78 -11.76
C TYR A 68 1.34 -5.08 -12.00
N ASP A 69 0.99 -6.14 -11.28
CA ASP A 69 1.52 -7.49 -11.51
C ASP A 69 0.65 -8.20 -12.54
N SER A 70 1.16 -8.34 -13.77
CA SER A 70 0.42 -8.94 -14.88
C SER A 70 0.25 -10.46 -14.73
N SER A 71 1.12 -11.13 -13.96
CA SER A 71 1.03 -12.58 -13.74
C SER A 71 -0.10 -12.95 -12.78
N LYS A 72 -0.40 -12.07 -11.84
CA LYS A 72 -1.44 -12.22 -10.83
C LYS A 72 -2.70 -11.41 -11.14
N ASP A 73 -2.65 -10.52 -12.13
CA ASP A 73 -3.69 -9.54 -12.47
C ASP A 73 -4.12 -8.70 -11.27
N ILE A 74 -3.16 -8.11 -10.54
CA ILE A 74 -3.41 -7.30 -9.34
C ILE A 74 -2.59 -6.02 -9.33
N PHE A 75 -3.07 -5.01 -8.57
CA PHE A 75 -2.29 -3.84 -8.22
C PHE A 75 -1.66 -4.02 -6.84
N ILE A 76 -0.37 -3.69 -6.73
CA ILE A 76 0.43 -3.78 -5.51
C ILE A 76 0.83 -2.38 -5.08
N ARG A 77 0.71 -2.08 -3.80
CA ARG A 77 1.11 -0.79 -3.21
C ARG A 77 2.62 -0.55 -3.39
N PRO A 78 3.06 0.71 -3.43
CA PRO A 78 4.48 1.02 -3.36
C PRO A 78 5.14 0.35 -2.16
N LYS A 79 6.37 -0.13 -2.34
CA LYS A 79 7.16 -0.72 -1.25
C LYS A 79 7.44 0.36 -0.20
N PRO A 80 7.02 0.18 1.07
CA PRO A 80 7.15 1.23 2.08
C PRO A 80 8.58 1.42 2.57
N PHE A 81 9.35 0.31 2.69
CA PHE A 81 10.72 0.27 3.16
C PHE A 81 11.53 -0.79 2.43
N ASN A 82 12.82 -0.56 2.23
CA ASN A 82 13.68 -1.45 1.45
C ASN A 82 13.78 -2.88 2.03
N SER A 83 13.69 -3.01 3.36
CA SER A 83 13.77 -4.29 4.06
C SER A 83 12.49 -5.13 4.01
N TRP A 84 11.34 -4.52 3.64
CA TRP A 84 10.05 -5.22 3.62
C TRP A 84 9.93 -6.14 2.41
N THR A 85 9.18 -7.23 2.55
CA THR A 85 8.89 -8.21 1.49
C THR A 85 7.39 -8.40 1.33
N LEU A 86 6.96 -8.87 0.15
CA LEU A 86 5.56 -9.26 -0.05
C LEU A 86 5.32 -10.63 0.57
N ASN A 87 4.24 -10.72 1.34
CA ASN A 87 3.72 -12.00 1.83
C ASN A 87 2.84 -12.71 0.77
N ASP A 88 2.29 -13.87 1.11
CA ASP A 88 1.45 -14.66 0.20
C ASP A 88 0.16 -13.95 -0.23
N ASP A 89 -0.32 -13.00 0.58
CA ASP A 89 -1.47 -12.15 0.26
C ASP A 89 -1.11 -10.92 -0.59
N ASN A 90 0.16 -10.79 -0.99
CA ASN A 90 0.71 -9.64 -1.70
C ASN A 90 0.56 -8.31 -0.92
N GLU A 91 0.70 -8.40 0.40
CA GLU A 91 0.86 -7.24 1.27
C GLU A 91 2.33 -7.11 1.70
N TRP A 92 2.79 -5.86 1.84
CA TRP A 92 4.14 -5.60 2.33
C TRP A 92 4.24 -5.91 3.82
N GLU A 93 5.24 -6.69 4.18
CA GLU A 93 5.48 -7.14 5.54
C GLU A 93 6.92 -6.86 5.97
N ALA A 94 7.06 -6.35 7.20
CA ALA A 94 8.37 -6.13 7.82
C ALA A 94 9.04 -7.47 8.14
N PRO A 95 10.38 -7.58 8.13
CA PRO A 95 11.09 -8.79 8.52
C PRO A 95 10.90 -9.13 10.01
N VAL A 96 10.42 -8.19 10.80
CA VAL A 96 10.07 -8.37 12.23
C VAL A 96 8.58 -8.16 12.40
N THR A 97 7.91 -9.12 13.01
CA THR A 97 6.46 -9.05 13.27
C THR A 97 6.10 -7.77 14.03
N LYS A 98 5.07 -7.09 13.52
CA LYS A 98 4.58 -5.86 14.14
C LYS A 98 4.02 -6.14 15.53
N PRO A 99 4.41 -5.38 16.57
CA PRO A 99 3.80 -5.49 17.88
C PRO A 99 2.28 -5.31 17.83
N THR A 100 1.55 -6.16 18.54
CA THR A 100 0.08 -6.11 18.61
C THR A 100 -0.40 -4.82 19.30
N GLU A 101 -1.70 -4.54 19.23
CA GLU A 101 -2.27 -3.39 19.93
C GLU A 101 -2.05 -3.46 21.44
N GLU A 102 -2.16 -4.63 22.03
CA GLU A 102 -1.90 -4.86 23.46
C GLU A 102 -0.43 -4.62 23.81
N GLN A 103 0.51 -5.13 23.01
CA GLN A 103 1.95 -4.94 23.18
C GLN A 103 2.41 -3.49 23.00
N ARG A 104 1.59 -2.65 22.39
CA ARG A 104 1.86 -1.21 22.23
C ARG A 104 1.29 -0.35 23.34
N GLN A 105 0.63 -0.96 24.35
CA GLN A 105 0.07 -0.21 25.47
C GLN A 105 1.13 0.15 26.51
N TYR A 106 0.93 1.32 27.14
CA TYR A 106 1.63 1.75 28.34
C TYR A 106 0.63 2.46 29.26
N THR A 107 0.93 2.49 30.56
CA THR A 107 0.11 3.19 31.54
C THR A 107 0.83 4.46 32.00
N GLU A 108 0.12 5.58 31.99
CA GLU A 108 0.61 6.85 32.46
C GLU A 108 -0.51 7.54 33.24
N ASP A 109 -0.24 7.95 34.47
CA ASP A 109 -1.22 8.55 35.40
C ASP A 109 -2.50 7.69 35.58
N GLY A 110 -2.35 6.37 35.57
CA GLY A 110 -3.47 5.42 35.70
C GLY A 110 -4.30 5.25 34.41
N ILE A 111 -3.91 5.89 33.31
CA ILE A 111 -4.60 5.82 32.02
C ILE A 111 -3.80 4.93 31.07
N VAL A 112 -4.48 3.96 30.42
CA VAL A 112 -3.90 3.14 29.37
C VAL A 112 -3.84 3.95 28.09
N LYS A 113 -2.66 4.09 27.54
CA LYS A 113 -2.36 4.79 26.28
C LYS A 113 -1.65 3.85 25.32
N GLN A 114 -1.47 4.26 24.08
CA GLN A 114 -0.73 3.49 23.07
C GLN A 114 0.50 4.24 22.60
N TYR A 115 1.61 3.53 22.43
CA TYR A 115 2.76 4.04 21.70
C TYR A 115 2.40 4.28 20.23
N VAL A 116 2.87 5.38 19.70
CA VAL A 116 3.00 5.58 18.25
C VAL A 116 4.22 4.79 17.80
N ILE A 117 4.09 4.01 16.73
CA ILE A 117 5.17 3.17 16.23
C ILE A 117 5.52 3.50 14.78
N ASN A 118 6.79 3.28 14.44
CA ASN A 118 7.27 3.33 13.07
C ASN A 118 8.35 2.27 12.86
N TRP A 119 8.74 2.07 11.61
CA TRP A 119 9.81 1.16 11.25
C TRP A 119 11.15 1.89 11.12
N ASP A 120 12.16 1.40 11.82
CA ASP A 120 13.56 1.80 11.68
C ASP A 120 14.23 0.86 10.66
N ASN A 121 14.31 1.31 9.42
CA ASN A 121 14.80 0.51 8.31
C ASN A 121 16.30 0.20 8.41
N ASP A 122 17.08 1.08 9.06
CA ASP A 122 18.53 0.92 9.16
C ASP A 122 18.90 -0.17 10.17
N ASN A 123 18.11 -0.30 11.22
CA ASN A 123 18.30 -1.30 12.26
C ASN A 123 17.33 -2.49 12.17
N ASN A 124 16.44 -2.51 11.17
CA ASN A 124 15.44 -3.56 10.96
C ASN A 124 14.63 -3.87 12.24
N ARG A 125 14.04 -2.84 12.84
CA ARG A 125 13.28 -2.96 14.09
C ARG A 125 12.12 -1.99 14.17
N TRP A 126 11.12 -2.29 14.99
CA TRP A 126 10.07 -1.33 15.33
C TRP A 126 10.60 -0.37 16.40
N ILE A 127 10.28 0.91 16.22
CA ILE A 127 10.57 1.98 17.16
C ILE A 127 9.27 2.64 17.60
N ALA A 128 9.29 3.24 18.79
CA ALA A 128 8.10 3.84 19.38
C ALA A 128 8.39 5.13 20.15
N TRP A 129 7.33 5.92 20.34
CA TRP A 129 7.30 7.10 21.22
C TRP A 129 5.90 7.29 21.80
N LYS A 130 5.83 8.01 22.92
CA LYS A 130 4.58 8.17 23.68
C LYS A 130 3.59 9.18 23.12
N ASP A 131 4.07 10.22 22.47
CA ASP A 131 3.24 11.36 22.08
C ASP A 131 3.01 11.40 20.58
N SER A 132 1.75 11.23 20.15
CA SER A 132 1.34 11.35 18.75
C SER A 132 1.51 12.79 18.19
N ASN A 133 1.60 13.79 19.06
CA ASN A 133 1.81 15.18 18.69
C ASN A 133 3.28 15.59 18.73
N ASN A 134 4.21 14.67 19.00
CA ASN A 134 5.64 14.96 18.97
C ASN A 134 6.09 15.32 17.55
N PRO A 135 6.36 16.60 17.27
CA PRO A 135 6.68 17.06 15.91
C PRO A 135 8.04 16.56 15.42
N SER A 136 8.88 16.07 16.33
CA SER A 136 10.22 15.58 15.99
C SER A 136 10.25 14.10 15.65
N TYR A 137 9.14 13.38 15.89
CA TYR A 137 9.06 11.90 15.70
C TYR A 137 10.26 11.16 16.32
N ASN A 138 10.83 11.70 17.39
CA ASN A 138 11.99 11.10 18.05
C ASN A 138 11.53 9.89 18.83
N ALA A 139 11.84 8.70 18.31
CA ALA A 139 11.63 7.47 19.04
C ALA A 139 12.55 7.45 20.29
N ASP A 140 12.01 7.01 21.39
CA ASP A 140 12.73 6.79 22.65
C ASP A 140 12.80 5.29 23.01
N LYS A 141 12.14 4.45 22.21
CA LYS A 141 12.05 3.00 22.44
C LYS A 141 12.24 2.20 21.16
N TYR A 142 12.73 0.97 21.31
CA TYR A 142 12.72 -0.04 20.27
C TYR A 142 12.08 -1.34 20.75
N TRP A 143 11.54 -2.12 19.81
CA TRP A 143 10.97 -3.44 20.10
C TRP A 143 12.05 -4.51 20.12
N ASP A 144 12.22 -5.18 21.26
CA ASP A 144 13.10 -6.31 21.44
C ASP A 144 12.32 -7.61 21.18
N THR A 145 12.72 -8.37 20.18
CA THR A 145 12.08 -9.65 19.82
C THR A 145 12.51 -10.81 20.73
N GLY A 146 13.55 -10.63 21.52
CA GLY A 146 14.04 -11.67 22.44
C GLY A 146 13.10 -11.91 23.62
N ASP A 147 12.51 -10.83 24.14
CA ASP A 147 11.57 -10.91 25.26
C ASP A 147 10.20 -10.28 24.96
N ASN A 148 9.99 -9.82 23.71
CA ASN A 148 8.77 -9.16 23.26
C ASN A 148 8.39 -7.95 24.11
N SER A 149 9.33 -7.06 24.35
CA SER A 149 9.14 -5.85 25.14
C SER A 149 9.77 -4.62 24.50
N TRP A 150 9.32 -3.44 24.95
CA TRP A 150 9.91 -2.15 24.57
C TRP A 150 11.12 -1.84 25.46
N LYS A 151 12.25 -1.54 24.83
CA LYS A 151 13.50 -1.10 25.50
C LYS A 151 13.78 0.35 25.15
N ASP A 152 14.53 1.02 26.03
CA ASP A 152 15.01 2.37 25.76
C ASP A 152 16.08 2.36 24.68
N LEU A 153 16.04 3.42 23.81
CA LEU A 153 17.02 3.66 22.76
C LEU A 153 18.31 4.23 23.31
#